data_e05ab6489dbcf80e770903017db73227
#
_entry.id   e05ab6489dbcf80e770903017db73227
#
_cell.length_a   1.000
_cell.length_b   1.000
_cell.length_c   1.000
_cell.angle_alpha   90.00
_cell.angle_beta   90.00
_cell.angle_gamma   90.00
#
_symmetry.space_group_name_H-M   'P 1'
#
loop_
_entity.id
_entity.type
_entity.pdbx_description
1 polymer ?
#
loop_
_entity_poly.entity_id
_entity_poly.type
_entity_poly.pdbx_seq_one_letter_code
_entity_poly.pdbx_strand_id
1 'polypeptide(L)'
;PMPESILTNPLWSGKAYRVAAPSGNGAMTLICYNLNVSPRHQQVQATIKKEDYSLRNSFEKMSATPEERVLLYNWESQKAEELSDSSTFELIGFTDKLFHLCPIRKGWAVIGIQEKYLSPATVQTISLTENRLVLNVLCTGTLKVWIENSGKQELRSISIDTPKKIVIEK
;
A
#
# COMPACT_ATOMS: atom_id res chain seq x y z
N PRO A 1 -6.50 -4.25 -13.97
CA PRO A 1 -5.07 -4.28 -14.31
C PRO A 1 -4.52 -2.89 -14.53
N MET A 2 -3.22 -2.73 -14.32
CA MET A 2 -2.49 -1.52 -14.67
C MET A 2 -2.47 -1.34 -16.19
N PRO A 3 -2.37 -0.09 -16.71
CA PRO A 3 -2.44 0.16 -18.16
C PRO A 3 -1.47 -0.68 -18.99
N GLU A 4 -0.23 -0.84 -18.55
CA GLU A 4 0.77 -1.65 -19.24
C GLU A 4 0.45 -3.16 -19.24
N SER A 5 -0.39 -3.62 -18.31
CA SER A 5 -0.77 -5.04 -18.21
C SER A 5 -1.96 -5.41 -19.11
N ILE A 6 -2.75 -4.43 -19.56
CA ILE A 6 -3.94 -4.66 -20.41
C ILE A 6 -3.56 -5.24 -21.77
N LEU A 7 -2.47 -4.76 -22.36
CA LEU A 7 -2.00 -5.18 -23.69
C LEU A 7 -0.93 -6.27 -23.64
N THR A 8 -0.69 -6.86 -22.46
CA THR A 8 0.39 -7.82 -22.24
C THR A 8 -0.21 -9.19 -22.01
N ASN A 9 0.26 -10.21 -22.75
CA ASN A 9 -0.07 -11.59 -22.40
C ASN A 9 0.70 -11.98 -21.13
N PRO A 10 0.02 -12.18 -19.99
CA PRO A 10 0.70 -12.38 -18.71
C PRO A 10 1.46 -13.72 -18.64
N LEU A 11 1.12 -14.70 -19.49
CA LEU A 11 1.71 -16.04 -19.48
C LEU A 11 3.06 -16.13 -20.21
N TRP A 12 3.32 -15.21 -21.14
CA TRP A 12 4.48 -15.31 -22.04
C TRP A 12 5.31 -14.03 -22.15
N SER A 13 4.88 -12.95 -21.53
CA SER A 13 5.50 -11.62 -21.73
C SER A 13 6.89 -11.47 -21.11
N GLY A 14 7.24 -12.30 -20.14
CA GLY A 14 8.44 -12.10 -19.31
C GLY A 14 8.34 -10.87 -18.39
N LYS A 15 7.13 -10.36 -18.17
CA LYS A 15 6.87 -9.17 -17.34
C LYS A 15 5.97 -9.52 -16.16
N ALA A 16 6.09 -8.76 -15.09
CA ALA A 16 5.14 -8.81 -14.00
C ALA A 16 3.77 -8.29 -14.47
N TYR A 17 2.71 -9.00 -14.10
CA TYR A 17 1.34 -8.54 -14.29
C TYR A 17 0.90 -7.77 -13.06
N ARG A 18 0.47 -6.52 -13.22
CA ARG A 18 0.16 -5.63 -12.10
C ARG A 18 -1.32 -5.25 -12.09
N VAL A 19 -1.91 -5.30 -10.90
CA VAL A 19 -3.29 -4.88 -10.65
C VAL A 19 -3.30 -3.89 -9.52
N ALA A 20 -4.00 -2.78 -9.69
CA ALA A 20 -4.15 -1.76 -8.66
C ALA A 20 -5.61 -1.36 -8.51
N ALA A 21 -6.01 -1.05 -7.28
CA ALA A 21 -7.33 -0.52 -6.95
C ALA A 21 -7.27 0.40 -5.73
N PRO A 22 -8.11 1.43 -5.64
CA PRO A 22 -8.33 2.17 -4.41
C PRO A 22 -8.77 1.23 -3.29
N SER A 23 -8.21 1.36 -2.10
CA SER A 23 -8.45 0.43 -0.99
C SER A 23 -8.98 1.10 0.28
N GLY A 24 -9.48 2.32 0.16
CA GLY A 24 -10.00 3.09 1.29
C GLY A 24 -8.94 3.95 1.96
N ASN A 25 -9.38 4.86 2.80
CA ASN A 25 -8.55 5.78 3.60
C ASN A 25 -7.50 6.57 2.76
N GLY A 26 -7.79 6.79 1.50
CA GLY A 26 -6.89 7.46 0.56
C GLY A 26 -5.74 6.60 0.04
N ALA A 27 -5.71 5.30 0.31
CA ALA A 27 -4.67 4.38 -0.13
C ALA A 27 -5.00 3.68 -1.45
N MET A 28 -3.97 3.12 -2.08
CA MET A 28 -4.06 2.17 -3.19
C MET A 28 -3.51 0.82 -2.75
N THR A 29 -4.18 -0.26 -3.14
CA THR A 29 -3.63 -1.61 -3.05
C THR A 29 -3.14 -2.04 -4.42
N LEU A 30 -1.94 -2.58 -4.48
CA LEU A 30 -1.28 -3.01 -5.70
C LEU A 30 -0.77 -4.44 -5.52
N ILE A 31 -1.12 -5.31 -6.46
CA ILE A 31 -0.66 -6.69 -6.51
C ILE A 31 0.16 -6.88 -7.77
N CYS A 32 1.34 -7.47 -7.60
CA CYS A 32 2.24 -7.83 -8.70
C CYS A 32 2.34 -9.35 -8.77
N TYR A 33 2.02 -9.92 -9.94
CA TYR A 33 2.06 -11.36 -10.20
C TYR A 33 3.17 -11.72 -11.16
N ASN A 34 3.85 -12.82 -10.92
CA ASN A 34 4.55 -13.56 -11.98
C ASN A 34 3.66 -14.70 -12.46
N LEU A 35 2.97 -14.51 -13.57
CA LEU A 35 2.09 -15.50 -14.20
C LEU A 35 2.76 -16.20 -15.39
N ASN A 36 4.06 -15.99 -15.62
CA ASN A 36 4.77 -16.55 -16.75
C ASN A 36 4.92 -18.07 -16.62
N VAL A 37 4.53 -18.78 -17.64
CA VAL A 37 4.64 -20.25 -17.70
C VAL A 37 5.93 -20.72 -18.39
N SER A 38 6.66 -19.81 -19.05
CA SER A 38 7.91 -20.13 -19.70
C SER A 38 9.02 -20.37 -18.67
N PRO A 39 9.81 -21.47 -18.79
CA PRO A 39 10.98 -21.69 -17.96
C PRO A 39 12.01 -20.53 -18.01
N ARG A 40 12.00 -19.76 -19.11
CA ARG A 40 12.90 -18.58 -19.28
C ARG A 40 12.46 -17.38 -18.42
N HIS A 41 11.24 -17.38 -17.91
CA HIS A 41 10.64 -16.28 -17.16
C HIS A 41 10.24 -16.69 -15.74
N GLN A 42 11.02 -17.62 -15.16
CA GLN A 42 10.84 -18.02 -13.75
C GLN A 42 11.14 -16.89 -12.77
N GLN A 43 11.88 -15.89 -13.22
CA GLN A 43 12.25 -14.73 -12.43
C GLN A 43 11.92 -13.47 -13.23
N VAL A 44 11.05 -12.62 -12.70
CA VAL A 44 10.70 -11.33 -13.30
C VAL A 44 10.84 -10.22 -12.27
N GLN A 45 11.15 -9.03 -12.76
CA GLN A 45 11.19 -7.84 -11.93
C GLN A 45 9.86 -7.09 -12.02
N ALA A 46 9.40 -6.60 -10.88
CA ALA A 46 8.29 -5.67 -10.77
C ALA A 46 8.79 -4.36 -10.15
N THR A 47 8.39 -3.25 -10.73
CA THR A 47 8.72 -1.92 -10.23
C THR A 47 7.43 -1.22 -9.84
N ILE A 48 7.39 -0.71 -8.62
CA ILE A 48 6.33 0.19 -8.13
C ILE A 48 6.86 1.61 -8.20
N LYS A 49 6.12 2.48 -8.85
CA LYS A 49 6.48 3.89 -9.01
C LYS A 49 5.55 4.77 -8.20
N LYS A 50 6.03 5.94 -7.80
CA LYS A 50 5.18 6.94 -7.13
C LYS A 50 3.99 7.36 -7.98
N GLU A 51 4.14 7.36 -9.30
CA GLU A 51 3.06 7.64 -10.26
C GLU A 51 1.93 6.60 -10.20
N ASP A 52 2.21 5.36 -9.78
CA ASP A 52 1.18 4.33 -9.62
C ASP A 52 0.14 4.74 -8.57
N TYR A 53 0.55 5.49 -7.56
CA TYR A 53 -0.36 6.05 -6.55
C TYR A 53 -1.29 7.11 -7.16
N SER A 54 -0.84 7.88 -8.15
CA SER A 54 -1.65 8.92 -8.79
C SER A 54 -2.81 8.36 -9.61
N LEU A 55 -2.78 7.07 -9.98
CA LEU A 55 -3.89 6.38 -10.64
C LEU A 55 -5.16 6.37 -9.80
N ARG A 56 -5.05 6.50 -8.46
CA ARG A 56 -6.18 6.70 -7.57
C ARG A 56 -7.08 7.85 -8.01
N ASN A 57 -6.49 8.95 -8.47
CA ASN A 57 -7.22 10.13 -8.89
C ASN A 57 -8.12 9.87 -10.10
N SER A 58 -7.71 8.96 -10.99
CA SER A 58 -8.49 8.54 -12.15
C SER A 58 -9.73 7.74 -11.72
N PHE A 59 -9.65 6.96 -10.63
CA PHE A 59 -10.78 6.19 -10.11
C PHE A 59 -11.70 7.04 -9.24
N GLU A 60 -11.16 7.95 -8.43
CA GLU A 60 -11.92 8.71 -7.44
C GLU A 60 -12.36 10.09 -7.95
N LYS A 61 -12.00 10.46 -9.19
CA LYS A 61 -12.26 11.80 -9.79
C LYS A 61 -11.74 12.95 -8.93
N MET A 62 -10.66 12.73 -8.21
CA MET A 62 -10.02 13.73 -7.36
C MET A 62 -8.92 14.46 -8.14
N SER A 63 -8.71 15.73 -7.80
CA SER A 63 -7.55 16.47 -8.30
C SER A 63 -6.27 15.94 -7.70
N ALA A 64 -5.28 15.62 -8.55
CA ALA A 64 -3.96 15.21 -8.10
C ALA A 64 -3.29 16.35 -7.33
N THR A 65 -2.81 16.10 -6.12
CA THR A 65 -1.79 16.93 -5.49
C THR A 65 -0.43 16.36 -5.86
N PRO A 66 0.39 17.07 -6.65
CA PRO A 66 1.63 16.53 -7.21
C PRO A 66 2.70 16.14 -6.17
N GLU A 67 2.55 16.57 -4.94
CA GLU A 67 3.57 16.48 -3.89
C GLU A 67 3.19 15.56 -2.71
N GLU A 68 2.15 14.72 -2.84
CA GLU A 68 1.78 13.83 -1.74
C GLU A 68 2.90 12.79 -1.51
N ARG A 69 3.44 12.76 -0.28
CA ARG A 69 4.39 11.72 0.15
C ARG A 69 3.64 10.40 0.28
N VAL A 70 4.26 9.32 -0.16
CA VAL A 70 3.63 7.99 -0.21
C VAL A 70 4.49 6.98 0.53
N LEU A 71 3.88 6.22 1.42
CA LEU A 71 4.46 5.05 2.06
C LEU A 71 4.18 3.81 1.22
N LEU A 72 5.22 3.07 0.89
CA LEU A 72 5.12 1.72 0.32
C LEU A 72 5.15 0.72 1.48
N TYR A 73 4.08 -0.03 1.66
CA TYR A 73 3.98 -1.09 2.64
C TYR A 73 3.88 -2.46 1.95
N ASN A 74 4.87 -3.32 2.18
CA ASN A 74 4.83 -4.71 1.73
C ASN A 74 4.06 -5.54 2.75
N TRP A 75 2.91 -6.07 2.34
CA TRP A 75 1.98 -6.77 3.22
C TRP A 75 2.56 -8.05 3.83
N GLU A 76 3.32 -8.83 3.05
CA GLU A 76 3.89 -10.11 3.50
C GLU A 76 5.08 -9.91 4.45
N SER A 77 6.04 -9.08 4.06
CA SER A 77 7.23 -8.81 4.87
C SER A 77 6.99 -7.83 6.00
N GLN A 78 5.85 -7.13 6.00
CA GLN A 78 5.48 -6.07 6.94
C GLN A 78 6.51 -4.91 6.98
N LYS A 79 7.24 -4.70 5.90
CA LYS A 79 8.18 -3.59 5.76
C LYS A 79 7.48 -2.37 5.19
N ALA A 80 7.80 -1.23 5.76
CA ALA A 80 7.31 0.07 5.33
C ALA A 80 8.49 0.99 5.00
N GLU A 81 8.43 1.65 3.85
CA GLU A 81 9.42 2.65 3.42
C GLU A 81 8.72 3.79 2.67
N GLU A 82 9.26 4.99 2.76
CA GLU A 82 8.78 6.09 1.93
C GLU A 82 9.21 5.87 0.49
N LEU A 83 8.25 5.91 -0.43
CA LEU A 83 8.49 5.75 -1.85
C LEU A 83 8.89 7.10 -2.45
N SER A 84 10.19 7.32 -2.68
CA SER A 84 10.70 8.55 -3.28
C SER A 84 10.33 8.63 -4.77
N ASP A 85 10.82 7.68 -5.56
CA ASP A 85 10.55 7.58 -7.01
C ASP A 85 9.98 6.20 -7.37
N SER A 86 10.76 5.15 -7.12
CA SER A 86 10.37 3.78 -7.43
C SER A 86 11.05 2.77 -6.50
N SER A 87 10.42 1.61 -6.35
CA SER A 87 11.00 0.44 -5.69
C SER A 87 10.86 -0.77 -6.60
N THR A 88 11.94 -1.53 -6.78
CA THR A 88 11.98 -2.72 -7.65
C THR A 88 12.28 -3.96 -6.82
N PHE A 89 11.58 -5.04 -7.12
CA PHE A 89 11.72 -6.31 -6.43
C PHE A 89 11.51 -7.49 -7.39
N GLU A 90 11.97 -8.66 -6.98
CA GLU A 90 11.85 -9.87 -7.76
C GLU A 90 10.62 -10.69 -7.38
N LEU A 91 10.05 -11.33 -8.40
CA LEU A 91 9.03 -12.36 -8.31
C LEU A 91 9.61 -13.65 -8.87
N ILE A 92 9.80 -14.66 -8.02
CA ILE A 92 10.43 -15.94 -8.40
C ILE A 92 9.37 -17.02 -8.46
N GLY A 93 9.29 -17.72 -9.60
CA GLY A 93 8.27 -18.73 -9.83
C GLY A 93 6.89 -18.12 -10.02
N PHE A 94 5.87 -18.96 -9.98
CA PHE A 94 4.47 -18.56 -10.04
C PHE A 94 4.04 -18.01 -8.68
N THR A 95 4.17 -16.70 -8.49
CA THR A 95 3.98 -16.02 -7.21
C THR A 95 3.39 -14.63 -7.38
N ASP A 96 2.96 -14.06 -6.27
CA ASP A 96 2.49 -12.68 -6.17
C ASP A 96 3.08 -11.96 -4.96
N LYS A 97 2.97 -10.64 -4.96
CA LYS A 97 3.25 -9.77 -3.82
C LYS A 97 2.23 -8.65 -3.72
N LEU A 98 1.76 -8.43 -2.52
CA LEU A 98 0.76 -7.42 -2.18
C LEU A 98 1.41 -6.23 -1.51
N PHE A 99 1.06 -5.03 -1.99
CA PHE A 99 1.52 -3.77 -1.45
C PHE A 99 0.37 -2.80 -1.18
N HIS A 100 0.54 -1.96 -0.19
CA HIS A 100 -0.30 -0.79 0.02
C HIS A 100 0.51 0.48 -0.18
N LEU A 101 -0.01 1.39 -0.97
CA LEU A 101 0.50 2.74 -1.17
C LEU A 101 -0.35 3.68 -0.32
N CYS A 102 0.16 4.08 0.85
CA CYS A 102 -0.57 4.88 1.81
C CYS A 102 -0.07 6.32 1.80
N PRO A 103 -0.95 7.34 1.76
CA PRO A 103 -0.51 8.72 1.84
C PRO A 103 0.11 9.02 3.21
N ILE A 104 1.25 9.71 3.20
CA ILE A 104 1.87 10.25 4.41
C ILE A 104 1.36 11.67 4.60
N ARG A 105 0.61 11.89 5.67
CA ARG A 105 0.02 13.20 6.00
C ARG A 105 0.42 13.60 7.40
N LYS A 106 1.04 14.77 7.56
CA LYS A 106 1.50 15.30 8.87
C LYS A 106 2.36 14.28 9.66
N GLY A 107 3.17 13.48 8.94
CA GLY A 107 3.99 12.43 9.53
C GLY A 107 3.24 11.18 9.98
N TRP A 108 2.06 10.91 9.43
CA TRP A 108 1.28 9.70 9.66
C TRP A 108 0.97 8.99 8.34
N ALA A 109 1.07 7.67 8.31
CA ALA A 109 0.45 6.85 7.27
C ALA A 109 -0.29 5.69 7.92
N VAL A 110 -1.57 5.54 7.57
CA VAL A 110 -2.45 4.51 8.13
C VAL A 110 -2.50 3.33 7.19
N ILE A 111 -2.00 2.18 7.63
CA ILE A 111 -1.95 0.95 6.84
C ILE A 111 -3.24 0.16 7.05
N GLY A 112 -3.72 0.06 8.30
CA GLY A 112 -4.92 -0.71 8.65
C GLY A 112 -4.60 -2.05 9.32
N ILE A 113 -5.57 -2.95 9.32
CA ILE A 113 -5.45 -4.26 9.99
C ILE A 113 -4.63 -5.23 9.14
N GLN A 114 -3.52 -5.68 9.70
CA GLN A 114 -2.51 -6.51 9.03
C GLN A 114 -3.07 -7.82 8.47
N GLU A 115 -3.99 -8.45 9.17
CA GLU A 115 -4.55 -9.75 8.81
C GLU A 115 -5.56 -9.69 7.64
N LYS A 116 -5.78 -8.48 7.08
CA LYS A 116 -6.70 -8.27 5.96
C LYS A 116 -5.94 -7.87 4.69
N TYR A 117 -6.25 -8.49 3.56
CA TYR A 117 -5.65 -8.15 2.27
C TYR A 117 -5.91 -6.71 1.84
N LEU A 118 -7.07 -6.16 2.17
CA LEU A 118 -7.41 -4.75 1.95
C LEU A 118 -7.27 -3.98 3.29
N SER A 119 -6.10 -4.05 3.90
CA SER A 119 -5.82 -3.42 5.20
C SER A 119 -6.32 -1.96 5.28
N PRO A 120 -6.11 -1.08 4.29
CA PRO A 120 -6.56 0.32 4.39
C PRO A 120 -8.08 0.48 4.48
N ALA A 121 -8.86 -0.46 3.95
CA ALA A 121 -10.33 -0.42 4.01
C ALA A 121 -10.87 -0.73 5.43
N THR A 122 -10.03 -1.24 6.33
CA THR A 122 -10.44 -1.62 7.70
C THR A 122 -10.47 -0.48 8.69
N VAL A 123 -10.08 0.72 8.26
CA VAL A 123 -9.99 1.91 9.11
C VAL A 123 -10.53 3.14 8.39
N GLN A 124 -11.00 4.10 9.19
CA GLN A 124 -11.41 5.41 8.72
C GLN A 124 -10.70 6.48 9.55
N THR A 125 -9.98 7.38 8.91
CA THR A 125 -9.40 8.53 9.59
C THR A 125 -10.49 9.55 9.91
N ILE A 126 -10.73 9.79 11.20
CA ILE A 126 -11.71 10.77 11.68
C ILE A 126 -11.09 12.16 11.77
N SER A 127 -9.90 12.25 12.37
CA SER A 127 -9.12 13.49 12.44
C SER A 127 -7.63 13.21 12.51
N LEU A 128 -6.84 14.16 12.03
CA LEU A 128 -5.39 14.04 11.94
C LEU A 128 -4.75 15.41 12.16
N THR A 129 -3.90 15.49 13.17
CA THR A 129 -3.01 16.61 13.46
C THR A 129 -1.55 16.14 13.46
N GLU A 130 -0.60 17.02 13.66
CA GLU A 130 0.81 16.64 13.74
C GLU A 130 1.10 15.67 14.89
N ASN A 131 0.43 15.83 16.03
CA ASN A 131 0.70 15.04 17.24
C ASN A 131 -0.39 14.01 17.57
N ARG A 132 -1.52 14.02 16.87
CA ARG A 132 -2.66 13.18 17.24
C ARG A 132 -3.39 12.65 16.00
N LEU A 133 -3.64 11.35 16.00
CA LEU A 133 -4.41 10.63 14.99
C LEU A 133 -5.62 9.98 15.66
N VAL A 134 -6.81 10.19 15.10
CA VAL A 134 -8.06 9.56 15.55
C VAL A 134 -8.59 8.68 14.43
N LEU A 135 -8.75 7.41 14.73
CA LEU A 135 -9.22 6.39 13.79
C LEU A 135 -10.50 5.73 14.31
N ASN A 136 -11.40 5.39 13.40
CA ASN A 136 -12.45 4.41 13.61
C ASN A 136 -11.98 3.09 12.99
N VAL A 137 -11.72 2.07 13.82
CA VAL A 137 -11.25 0.75 13.38
C VAL A 137 -12.47 -0.17 13.26
N LEU A 138 -12.65 -0.77 12.09
CA LEU A 138 -13.87 -1.46 11.69
C LEU A 138 -13.84 -2.97 11.97
N CYS A 139 -12.68 -3.54 12.28
CA CYS A 139 -12.55 -4.97 12.57
C CYS A 139 -11.42 -5.24 13.58
N THR A 140 -11.36 -6.47 14.07
CA THR A 140 -10.32 -6.95 15.00
C THR A 140 -9.04 -7.31 14.27
N GLY A 141 -7.91 -7.32 14.97
CA GLY A 141 -6.61 -7.71 14.47
C GLY A 141 -5.50 -6.75 14.91
N THR A 142 -4.39 -6.76 14.19
CA THR A 142 -3.22 -5.92 14.45
C THR A 142 -3.26 -4.69 13.55
N LEU A 143 -3.59 -3.54 14.13
CA LEU A 143 -3.54 -2.26 13.41
C LEU A 143 -2.09 -1.83 13.22
N LYS A 144 -1.72 -1.51 11.98
CA LYS A 144 -0.43 -0.94 11.60
C LYS A 144 -0.58 0.54 11.24
N VAL A 145 0.24 1.36 11.89
CA VAL A 145 0.33 2.81 11.63
C VAL A 145 1.81 3.18 11.55
N TRP A 146 2.20 3.83 10.48
CA TRP A 146 3.53 4.39 10.34
C TRP A 146 3.54 5.83 10.85
N ILE A 147 4.57 6.17 11.62
CA ILE A 147 4.70 7.45 12.34
C ILE A 147 6.08 8.02 12.07
N GLU A 148 6.11 9.29 11.68
CA GLU A 148 7.32 10.10 11.64
C GLU A 148 7.23 11.18 12.72
N ASN A 149 8.22 11.22 13.59
CA ASN A 149 8.33 12.21 14.64
C ASN A 149 9.77 12.67 14.79
N SER A 150 10.02 13.98 14.60
CA SER A 150 11.36 14.59 14.75
C SER A 150 12.46 13.86 13.97
N GLY A 151 12.15 13.43 12.72
CA GLY A 151 13.07 12.71 11.84
C GLY A 151 13.24 11.22 12.14
N LYS A 152 12.60 10.70 13.18
CA LYS A 152 12.53 9.26 13.47
C LYS A 152 11.27 8.66 12.87
N GLN A 153 11.43 7.49 12.27
CA GLN A 153 10.35 6.73 11.66
C GLN A 153 10.08 5.45 12.46
N GLU A 154 8.81 5.17 12.70
CA GLU A 154 8.36 4.02 13.49
C GLU A 154 7.15 3.37 12.80
N LEU A 155 7.15 2.04 12.68
CA LEU A 155 5.95 1.27 12.34
C LEU A 155 5.35 0.71 13.62
N ARG A 156 4.27 1.34 14.10
CA ARG A 156 3.59 0.95 15.34
C ARG A 156 2.52 -0.12 15.08
N SER A 157 2.48 -1.11 15.98
CA SER A 157 1.47 -2.18 15.97
C SER A 157 0.60 -2.06 17.21
N ILE A 158 -0.73 -2.09 17.01
CA ILE A 158 -1.71 -1.94 18.09
C ILE A 158 -2.72 -3.09 17.98
N SER A 159 -2.90 -3.84 19.06
CA SER A 159 -3.91 -4.90 19.12
C SER A 159 -5.31 -4.32 19.25
N ILE A 160 -6.22 -4.77 18.41
CA ILE A 160 -7.62 -4.37 18.36
C ILE A 160 -8.51 -5.59 18.62
N ASP A 161 -9.05 -5.69 19.80
CA ASP A 161 -9.88 -6.82 20.24
C ASP A 161 -11.34 -6.68 19.77
N THR A 162 -11.81 -5.45 19.62
CA THR A 162 -13.16 -5.13 19.14
C THR A 162 -13.12 -3.89 18.24
N PRO A 163 -14.00 -3.77 17.23
CA PRO A 163 -14.15 -2.54 16.47
C PRO A 163 -14.40 -1.35 17.39
N LYS A 164 -13.59 -0.31 17.27
CA LYS A 164 -13.67 0.86 18.14
C LYS A 164 -13.00 2.10 17.56
N LYS A 165 -13.35 3.24 18.13
CA LYS A 165 -12.61 4.48 17.94
C LYS A 165 -11.36 4.46 18.83
N ILE A 166 -10.20 4.79 18.25
CA ILE A 166 -8.93 4.90 18.95
C ILE A 166 -8.28 6.25 18.72
N VAL A 167 -7.44 6.65 19.67
CA VAL A 167 -6.61 7.85 19.61
C VAL A 167 -5.15 7.40 19.75
N ILE A 168 -4.31 7.89 18.85
CA ILE A 168 -2.87 7.62 18.86
C ILE A 168 -2.16 8.96 18.95
N GLU A 169 -1.18 9.06 19.85
CA GLU A 169 -0.33 10.24 20.05
C GLU A 169 1.11 9.90 19.71
N LYS A 170 1.85 10.91 19.20
CA LYS A 170 3.29 10.80 18.92
C LYS A 170 4.12 10.91 20.19
#